data_850eeb62521ca1493ab8334d99b93e18
#
_entry.id   850eeb62521ca1493ab8334d99b93e18
#
_cell.length_a   1.000
_cell.length_b   1.000
_cell.length_c   1.000
_cell.angle_alpha   90.00
_cell.angle_beta   90.00
_cell.angle_gamma   90.00
#
_symmetry.space_group_name_H-M   'P 1'
#
loop_
_entity.id
_entity.type
_entity.pdbx_description
1 polymer ?
#
loop_
_entity_poly.entity_id
_entity_poly.type
_entity_poly.pdbx_seq_one_letter_code
_entity_poly.pdbx_strand_id
1 'polypeptide(L)'
;WWTGFAGLGSVPFILVDRPGWIWPDVYWVLAVITVVLMFNTLIAKEPNSSNRDEVINTIQVSYLKLMPSQGTRPYWVLLILPLIFVCIIYANVGYPYWPEQLLAIDYQFSSLTLVVLGLLILFYQQLNAMNASLNAATTTNTNKQGMVSRHTVVHQLAAWLIATSVAPIQEFFQRNGFKLAISILLFVFLFKIGEAYLGRMSIVFYREVGFSNEDIAYYSKLVHWATTIVFSLIGSVFTIRYGILKGLFIGGIAMSASNLLFAAMAIVGPNKLLFGFTVFVDGFTSAWGSVAFVALLSVLCNKTFTASQYALMASLGTFGRVMLGSYSGIVVDWLDGNWALFCVMTSLLVIPSLMFLYAIRKPLTRLIDKRDMSLEAS
;
A
#
# COMPACT_ATOMS: atom_id res chain seq x y z
N TRP A 1 -11.87 7.53 -4.49
CA TRP A 1 -11.54 6.29 -3.79
C TRP A 1 -12.31 6.19 -2.48
N TRP A 2 -12.26 7.19 -1.59
CA TRP A 2 -12.97 7.21 -0.30
C TRP A 2 -14.50 7.23 -0.44
N THR A 3 -15.06 7.97 -1.40
CA THR A 3 -16.49 7.96 -1.69
C THR A 3 -16.98 6.60 -2.17
N GLY A 4 -16.17 5.87 -2.96
CA GLY A 4 -16.46 4.50 -3.36
C GLY A 4 -16.38 3.53 -2.19
N PHE A 5 -15.34 3.62 -1.37
CA PHE A 5 -15.13 2.69 -0.25
C PHE A 5 -16.14 2.90 0.89
N ALA A 6 -16.40 4.12 1.31
CA ALA A 6 -17.27 4.40 2.44
C ALA A 6 -18.73 4.58 2.01
N GLY A 7 -19.01 5.26 0.90
CA GLY A 7 -20.35 5.45 0.37
C GLY A 7 -20.96 4.14 -0.15
N LEU A 8 -20.29 3.46 -1.06
CA LEU A 8 -20.73 2.15 -1.56
C LEU A 8 -20.55 1.03 -0.54
N GLY A 9 -19.58 1.13 0.37
CA GLY A 9 -19.37 0.19 1.45
C GLY A 9 -20.44 0.21 2.55
N SER A 10 -21.23 1.28 2.67
CA SER A 10 -22.41 1.34 3.57
C SER A 10 -23.67 0.74 2.95
N VAL A 11 -23.75 0.70 1.61
CA VAL A 11 -24.92 0.16 0.87
C VAL A 11 -25.27 -1.27 1.28
N PRO A 12 -24.32 -2.21 1.44
CA PRO A 12 -24.63 -3.56 1.89
C PRO A 12 -25.37 -3.63 3.22
N PHE A 13 -24.93 -2.83 4.19
CA PHE A 13 -25.54 -2.83 5.53
C PHE A 13 -26.95 -2.22 5.51
N ILE A 14 -27.17 -1.19 4.69
CA ILE A 14 -28.50 -0.59 4.52
C ILE A 14 -29.46 -1.54 3.80
N LEU A 15 -28.95 -2.31 2.83
CA LEU A 15 -29.78 -3.23 2.05
C LEU A 15 -30.16 -4.48 2.84
N VAL A 16 -29.24 -5.04 3.62
CA VAL A 16 -29.50 -6.23 4.44
C VAL A 16 -30.53 -5.98 5.54
N ASP A 17 -30.60 -4.75 6.07
CA ASP A 17 -31.60 -4.38 7.10
C ASP A 17 -33.02 -4.20 6.52
N ARG A 18 -33.20 -4.28 5.19
CA ARG A 18 -34.51 -4.20 4.58
C ARG A 18 -35.26 -5.54 4.66
N PRO A 19 -36.58 -5.56 4.92
CA PRO A 19 -37.37 -6.78 4.95
C PRO A 19 -37.27 -7.56 3.62
N GLY A 20 -36.92 -8.84 3.71
CA GLY A 20 -36.82 -9.73 2.55
C GLY A 20 -35.48 -9.74 1.81
N TRP A 21 -34.50 -8.95 2.24
CA TRP A 21 -33.17 -8.96 1.65
C TRP A 21 -32.23 -9.88 2.46
N ILE A 22 -31.47 -10.71 1.73
CA ILE A 22 -30.43 -11.59 2.28
C ILE A 22 -29.05 -11.22 1.69
N TRP A 23 -27.98 -11.64 2.32
CA TRP A 23 -26.62 -11.35 1.87
C TRP A 23 -26.33 -11.67 0.40
N PRO A 24 -26.82 -12.79 -0.17
CA PRO A 24 -26.65 -13.07 -1.60
C PRO A 24 -27.22 -11.98 -2.52
N ASP A 25 -28.39 -11.39 -2.21
CA ASP A 25 -29.00 -10.34 -3.02
C ASP A 25 -28.15 -9.06 -3.01
N VAL A 26 -27.58 -8.74 -1.86
CA VAL A 26 -26.67 -7.60 -1.69
C VAL A 26 -25.40 -7.79 -2.53
N TYR A 27 -24.82 -8.98 -2.55
CA TYR A 27 -23.65 -9.28 -3.39
C TYR A 27 -23.97 -9.17 -4.88
N TRP A 28 -25.17 -9.56 -5.33
CA TRP A 28 -25.60 -9.36 -6.70
C TRP A 28 -25.66 -7.87 -7.08
N VAL A 29 -26.19 -7.03 -6.21
CA VAL A 29 -26.22 -5.57 -6.44
C VAL A 29 -24.80 -5.01 -6.54
N LEU A 30 -23.89 -5.41 -5.64
CA LEU A 30 -22.50 -4.99 -5.71
C LEU A 30 -21.79 -5.47 -6.98
N ALA A 31 -22.09 -6.69 -7.44
CA ALA A 31 -21.55 -7.23 -8.69
C ALA A 31 -22.03 -6.39 -9.89
N VAL A 32 -23.30 -6.02 -9.96
CA VAL A 32 -23.83 -5.15 -11.03
C VAL A 32 -23.16 -3.78 -11.02
N ILE A 33 -23.01 -3.15 -9.84
CA ILE A 33 -22.32 -1.88 -9.70
C ILE A 33 -20.86 -2.00 -10.20
N THR A 34 -20.17 -3.08 -9.84
CA THR A 34 -18.79 -3.32 -10.26
C THR A 34 -18.69 -3.46 -11.78
N VAL A 35 -19.60 -4.18 -12.41
CA VAL A 35 -19.66 -4.33 -13.88
C VAL A 35 -19.88 -2.98 -14.56
N VAL A 36 -20.79 -2.15 -14.05
CA VAL A 36 -21.03 -0.79 -14.59
C VAL A 36 -19.76 0.07 -14.48
N LEU A 37 -19.05 -0.01 -13.35
CA LEU A 37 -17.78 0.72 -13.16
C LEU A 37 -16.68 0.19 -14.10
N MET A 38 -16.63 -1.11 -14.37
CA MET A 38 -15.72 -1.68 -15.39
C MET A 38 -15.99 -1.11 -16.77
N PHE A 39 -17.26 -1.03 -17.20
CA PHE A 39 -17.60 -0.40 -18.48
C PHE A 39 -17.18 1.07 -18.54
N ASN A 40 -17.35 1.82 -17.46
CA ASN A 40 -16.90 3.20 -17.39
C ASN A 40 -15.38 3.33 -17.54
N THR A 41 -14.61 2.41 -16.96
CA THR A 41 -13.14 2.39 -17.12
C THR A 41 -12.70 2.04 -18.56
N LEU A 42 -13.44 1.18 -19.26
CA LEU A 42 -13.16 0.84 -20.66
C LEU A 42 -13.41 2.01 -21.64
N ILE A 43 -14.32 2.93 -21.28
CA ILE A 43 -14.64 4.12 -22.07
C ILE A 43 -13.63 5.26 -21.81
N ALA A 44 -12.95 5.23 -20.65
CA ALA A 44 -11.97 6.25 -20.29
C ALA A 44 -10.78 6.25 -21.25
N LYS A 45 -10.55 7.38 -21.93
CA LYS A 45 -9.35 7.55 -22.78
C LYS A 45 -8.10 7.62 -21.91
N GLU A 46 -7.13 6.77 -22.21
CA GLU A 46 -5.81 6.90 -21.61
C GLU A 46 -5.12 8.20 -22.12
N PRO A 47 -4.46 8.95 -21.21
CA PRO A 47 -3.66 10.10 -21.63
C PRO A 47 -2.48 9.62 -22.47
N ASN A 48 -2.19 10.34 -23.58
CA ASN A 48 -1.07 10.04 -24.48
C ASN A 48 0.26 10.02 -23.71
N SER A 49 0.86 8.85 -23.58
CA SER A 49 2.11 8.60 -22.86
C SER A 49 3.29 8.28 -23.80
N SER A 50 3.34 8.89 -24.98
CA SER A 50 4.31 8.58 -26.05
C SER A 50 5.76 8.47 -25.53
N ASN A 51 6.17 9.36 -24.65
CA ASN A 51 7.53 9.36 -24.08
C ASN A 51 7.77 8.18 -23.11
N ARG A 52 6.72 7.73 -22.40
CA ARG A 52 6.79 6.57 -21.50
C ARG A 52 6.94 5.28 -22.28
N ASP A 53 6.14 5.10 -23.30
CA ASP A 53 6.12 3.88 -24.11
C ASP A 53 7.43 3.71 -24.86
N GLU A 54 8.03 4.80 -25.36
CA GLU A 54 9.36 4.80 -25.97
C GLU A 54 10.45 4.36 -24.98
N VAL A 55 10.46 4.87 -23.74
CA VAL A 55 11.43 4.48 -22.71
C VAL A 55 11.24 3.01 -22.31
N ILE A 56 10.00 2.56 -22.10
CA ILE A 56 9.72 1.16 -21.77
C ILE A 56 10.15 0.24 -22.91
N ASN A 57 9.85 0.58 -24.14
CA ASN A 57 10.27 -0.17 -25.31
C ASN A 57 11.80 -0.24 -25.44
N THR A 58 12.49 0.88 -25.20
CA THR A 58 13.97 0.91 -25.22
C THR A 58 14.56 0.00 -24.16
N ILE A 59 14.01 0.02 -22.95
CA ILE A 59 14.44 -0.86 -21.85
C ILE A 59 14.12 -2.32 -22.19
N GLN A 60 12.93 -2.61 -22.71
CA GLN A 60 12.53 -3.95 -23.13
C GLN A 60 13.44 -4.51 -24.22
N VAL A 61 13.76 -3.72 -25.25
CA VAL A 61 14.69 -4.11 -26.31
C VAL A 61 16.11 -4.35 -25.76
N SER A 62 16.54 -3.55 -24.79
CA SER A 62 17.82 -3.75 -24.14
C SER A 62 17.91 -5.07 -23.39
N TYR A 63 16.85 -5.43 -22.64
CA TYR A 63 16.76 -6.74 -21.99
C TYR A 63 16.66 -7.92 -22.98
N LEU A 64 15.90 -7.75 -24.07
CA LEU A 64 15.81 -8.78 -25.13
C LEU A 64 17.16 -9.05 -25.77
N LYS A 65 18.00 -8.04 -25.97
CA LYS A 65 19.36 -8.21 -26.54
C LYS A 65 20.27 -9.04 -25.63
N LEU A 66 20.03 -9.05 -24.33
CA LEU A 66 20.81 -9.81 -23.33
C LEU A 66 20.31 -11.24 -23.15
N MET A 67 19.07 -11.51 -23.52
CA MET A 67 18.50 -12.86 -23.42
C MET A 67 19.06 -13.73 -24.54
N PRO A 68 19.61 -14.92 -24.22
CA PRO A 68 20.12 -15.83 -25.23
C PRO A 68 19.00 -16.25 -26.18
N SER A 69 19.24 -16.14 -27.48
CA SER A 69 18.27 -16.47 -28.52
C SER A 69 17.93 -17.97 -28.60
N GLN A 70 18.77 -18.83 -28.03
CA GLN A 70 18.58 -20.27 -27.94
C GLN A 70 19.19 -20.78 -26.63
N GLY A 71 18.36 -21.40 -25.79
CA GLY A 71 18.84 -22.07 -24.60
C GLY A 71 17.91 -21.88 -23.42
N THR A 72 17.39 -22.96 -22.91
CA THR A 72 16.54 -23.09 -21.75
C THR A 72 17.34 -22.81 -20.45
N ARG A 73 17.84 -21.62 -20.25
CA ARG A 73 18.31 -21.21 -18.93
C ARG A 73 17.20 -20.37 -18.23
N PRO A 74 17.11 -20.43 -16.91
CA PRO A 74 15.84 -20.45 -16.18
C PRO A 74 15.22 -19.07 -15.97
N TYR A 75 15.04 -18.29 -17.05
CA TYR A 75 14.28 -17.01 -16.96
C TYR A 75 12.80 -17.22 -16.65
N TRP A 76 12.27 -18.43 -16.90
CA TRP A 76 10.93 -18.76 -16.45
C TRP A 76 10.83 -18.94 -14.93
N VAL A 77 11.93 -19.08 -14.21
CA VAL A 77 11.95 -18.94 -12.75
C VAL A 77 11.47 -17.55 -12.34
N LEU A 78 11.77 -16.50 -13.10
CA LEU A 78 11.28 -15.14 -12.87
C LEU A 78 9.77 -14.98 -13.07
N LEU A 79 9.17 -15.81 -13.94
CA LEU A 79 7.72 -15.85 -14.17
C LEU A 79 7.02 -16.77 -13.17
N ILE A 80 7.68 -17.85 -12.75
CA ILE A 80 7.14 -18.81 -11.77
C ILE A 80 7.19 -18.25 -10.35
N LEU A 81 8.16 -17.41 -10.01
CA LEU A 81 8.33 -16.87 -8.67
C LEU A 81 7.09 -16.11 -8.15
N PRO A 82 6.52 -15.12 -8.89
CA PRO A 82 5.28 -14.49 -8.47
C PRO A 82 4.09 -15.45 -8.46
N LEU A 83 4.08 -16.46 -9.35
CA LEU A 83 3.02 -17.47 -9.38
C LEU A 83 3.10 -18.40 -8.16
N ILE A 84 4.29 -18.84 -7.80
CA ILE A 84 4.53 -19.60 -6.55
C ILE A 84 4.14 -18.77 -5.34
N PHE A 85 4.48 -17.48 -5.32
CA PHE A 85 4.10 -16.57 -4.24
C PHE A 85 2.58 -16.44 -4.10
N VAL A 86 1.86 -16.28 -5.21
CA VAL A 86 0.39 -16.26 -5.22
C VAL A 86 -0.18 -17.60 -4.77
N CYS A 87 0.36 -18.73 -5.26
CA CYS A 87 -0.07 -20.08 -4.85
C CYS A 87 0.17 -20.33 -3.35
N ILE A 88 1.30 -19.87 -2.81
CA ILE A 88 1.63 -20.00 -1.39
C ILE A 88 0.66 -19.15 -0.55
N ILE A 89 0.38 -17.90 -0.96
CA ILE A 89 -0.61 -17.06 -0.28
C ILE A 89 -1.99 -17.72 -0.35
N TYR A 90 -2.40 -18.20 -1.53
CA TYR A 90 -3.70 -18.84 -1.71
C TYR A 90 -3.83 -20.12 -0.89
N ALA A 91 -2.79 -20.95 -0.83
CA ALA A 91 -2.76 -22.16 -0.01
C ALA A 91 -2.85 -21.89 1.50
N ASN A 92 -2.32 -20.74 1.97
CA ASN A 92 -2.40 -20.37 3.38
C ASN A 92 -3.70 -19.62 3.75
N VAL A 93 -4.32 -18.91 2.82
CA VAL A 93 -5.55 -18.13 3.08
C VAL A 93 -6.82 -18.92 2.76
N GLY A 94 -6.72 -19.96 1.91
CA GLY A 94 -7.88 -20.60 1.30
C GLY A 94 -8.43 -21.87 1.98
N TYR A 95 -7.86 -22.36 3.09
CA TYR A 95 -8.32 -23.62 3.69
C TYR A 95 -8.84 -23.49 5.13
N PRO A 96 -10.16 -23.40 5.35
CA PRO A 96 -10.77 -23.44 6.68
C PRO A 96 -10.84 -24.87 7.30
N TYR A 97 -10.22 -25.88 6.68
CA TYR A 97 -10.35 -27.30 7.08
C TYR A 97 -9.05 -27.98 7.52
N TRP A 98 -8.05 -27.22 7.93
CA TRP A 98 -6.85 -27.87 8.49
C TRP A 98 -7.08 -28.15 9.98
N PRO A 99 -6.76 -29.37 10.45
CA PRO A 99 -6.91 -29.72 11.86
C PRO A 99 -6.06 -28.79 12.75
N GLU A 100 -6.57 -28.43 13.93
CA GLU A 100 -5.95 -27.51 14.90
C GLU A 100 -4.48 -27.81 15.24
N GLN A 101 -4.03 -29.05 15.05
CA GLN A 101 -2.65 -29.48 15.25
C GLN A 101 -1.64 -28.94 14.21
N LEU A 102 -2.11 -28.46 13.07
CA LEU A 102 -1.29 -27.77 12.05
C LEU A 102 -1.26 -26.25 12.25
N LEU A 103 -2.04 -25.73 13.17
CA LEU A 103 -2.11 -24.34 13.59
C LEU A 103 -1.03 -23.94 14.62
N ALA A 104 -0.02 -24.78 14.84
CA ALA A 104 1.28 -24.31 15.36
C ALA A 104 1.97 -23.42 14.32
N ILE A 105 1.22 -22.40 13.92
CA ILE A 105 1.41 -21.49 12.77
C ILE A 105 2.65 -20.61 12.92
N ASP A 106 3.20 -20.44 14.10
CA ASP A 106 4.36 -19.60 14.34
C ASP A 106 5.61 -20.07 13.58
N TYR A 107 5.79 -21.37 13.43
CA TYR A 107 6.93 -21.91 12.67
C TYR A 107 6.73 -21.87 11.14
N GLN A 108 5.52 -22.02 10.67
CA GLN A 108 5.24 -22.02 9.23
C GLN A 108 5.27 -20.61 8.64
N PHE A 109 4.77 -19.62 9.39
CA PHE A 109 4.77 -18.22 8.93
C PHE A 109 6.17 -17.65 8.91
N SER A 110 7.01 -17.95 9.89
CA SER A 110 8.41 -17.52 9.91
C SER A 110 9.24 -18.23 8.83
N SER A 111 9.01 -19.54 8.58
CA SER A 111 9.69 -20.27 7.51
C SER A 111 9.28 -19.77 6.12
N LEU A 112 8.00 -19.45 5.92
CA LEU A 112 7.48 -18.89 4.68
C LEU A 112 8.06 -17.50 4.40
N THR A 113 8.13 -16.65 5.44
CA THR A 113 8.75 -15.32 5.34
C THR A 113 10.24 -15.42 4.98
N LEU A 114 10.96 -16.37 5.57
CA LEU A 114 12.36 -16.62 5.23
C LEU A 114 12.55 -17.15 3.80
N VAL A 115 11.67 -18.04 3.35
CA VAL A 115 11.69 -18.53 1.94
C VAL A 115 11.42 -17.39 0.97
N VAL A 116 10.42 -16.55 1.23
CA VAL A 116 10.11 -15.37 0.39
C VAL A 116 11.29 -14.38 0.39
N LEU A 117 11.89 -14.13 1.55
CA LEU A 117 13.06 -13.26 1.66
C LEU A 117 14.28 -13.84 0.92
N GLY A 118 14.50 -15.15 1.03
CA GLY A 118 15.55 -15.87 0.30
C GLY A 118 15.34 -15.80 -1.22
N LEU A 119 14.12 -15.98 -1.68
CA LEU A 119 13.75 -15.85 -3.09
C LEU A 119 13.91 -14.41 -3.61
N LEU A 120 13.56 -13.41 -2.81
CA LEU A 120 13.79 -11.98 -3.15
C LEU A 120 15.28 -11.66 -3.23
N ILE A 121 16.11 -12.20 -2.34
CA ILE A 121 17.56 -12.03 -2.37
C ILE A 121 18.16 -12.68 -3.62
N LEU A 122 17.76 -13.91 -3.96
CA LEU A 122 18.20 -14.60 -5.17
C LEU A 122 17.77 -13.85 -6.43
N PHE A 123 16.55 -13.35 -6.47
CA PHE A 123 16.04 -12.49 -7.53
C PHE A 123 16.87 -11.21 -7.68
N TYR A 124 17.17 -10.53 -6.58
CA TYR A 124 18.02 -9.34 -6.57
C TYR A 124 19.46 -9.63 -7.03
N GLN A 125 20.05 -10.77 -6.63
CA GLN A 125 21.38 -11.17 -7.09
C GLN A 125 21.40 -11.45 -8.59
N GLN A 126 20.41 -12.13 -9.15
CA GLN A 126 20.29 -12.37 -10.58
C GLN A 126 20.08 -11.07 -11.37
N LEU A 127 19.28 -10.13 -10.83
CA LEU A 127 19.13 -8.82 -11.43
C LEU A 127 20.42 -8.01 -11.45
N ASN A 128 21.17 -8.01 -10.36
CA ASN A 128 22.48 -7.35 -10.31
C ASN A 128 23.49 -7.96 -11.29
N ALA A 129 23.51 -9.28 -11.43
CA ALA A 129 24.36 -9.97 -12.39
C ALA A 129 23.97 -9.62 -13.85
N MET A 130 22.67 -9.51 -14.13
CA MET A 130 22.16 -9.11 -15.44
C MET A 130 22.44 -7.63 -15.74
N ASN A 131 22.32 -6.75 -14.76
CA ASN A 131 22.67 -5.33 -14.91
C ASN A 131 24.17 -5.09 -15.06
N ALA A 132 25.01 -5.88 -14.37
CA ALA A 132 26.45 -5.83 -14.56
C ALA A 132 26.84 -6.25 -16.00
N SER A 133 26.16 -7.26 -16.57
CA SER A 133 26.35 -7.66 -17.97
C SER A 133 25.82 -6.64 -18.98
N LEU A 134 24.73 -5.92 -18.66
CA LEU A 134 24.21 -4.78 -19.44
C LEU A 134 25.23 -3.63 -19.50
N ASN A 135 25.74 -3.22 -18.35
CA ASN A 135 26.69 -2.14 -18.27
C ASN A 135 28.02 -2.49 -18.98
N ALA A 136 28.46 -3.75 -18.90
CA ALA A 136 29.62 -4.23 -19.63
C ALA A 136 29.38 -4.28 -21.15
N ALA A 137 28.18 -4.66 -21.60
CA ALA A 137 27.81 -4.69 -23.02
C ALA A 137 27.63 -3.29 -23.62
N THR A 138 27.18 -2.31 -22.83
CA THR A 138 27.02 -0.91 -23.29
C THR A 138 28.36 -0.21 -23.48
N THR A 139 29.40 -0.60 -22.72
CA THR A 139 30.77 -0.09 -22.84
C THR A 139 31.53 -0.69 -24.02
N THR A 140 31.09 -1.86 -24.54
CA THR A 140 31.88 -2.59 -25.56
C THR A 140 31.29 -2.54 -26.98
N ASN A 141 30.07 -2.04 -27.19
CA ASN A 141 29.39 -2.15 -28.49
C ASN A 141 28.73 -0.87 -28.97
N THR A 142 29.53 0.04 -29.53
CA THR A 142 29.06 1.08 -30.49
C THR A 142 28.87 0.55 -31.91
N ASN A 143 29.06 -0.72 -32.20
CA ASN A 143 29.13 -1.21 -33.59
C ASN A 143 28.49 -2.59 -33.85
N LYS A 144 27.25 -2.83 -33.43
CA LYS A 144 26.45 -3.94 -34.01
C LYS A 144 24.95 -3.57 -34.06
N GLN A 145 24.59 -2.71 -35.02
CA GLN A 145 23.24 -2.66 -35.60
C GLN A 145 23.08 -3.93 -36.46
N GLY A 146 22.10 -4.77 -36.13
CA GLY A 146 21.66 -5.82 -37.03
C GLY A 146 21.72 -7.22 -36.41
N MET A 147 20.66 -7.59 -35.74
CA MET A 147 20.00 -8.92 -35.77
C MET A 147 18.92 -8.92 -34.69
N VAL A 148 17.70 -8.64 -35.10
CA VAL A 148 16.53 -8.97 -34.29
C VAL A 148 16.38 -10.48 -34.37
N SER A 149 17.00 -11.20 -33.45
CA SER A 149 16.76 -12.62 -33.27
C SER A 149 15.29 -12.81 -32.92
N ARG A 150 14.62 -13.78 -33.53
CA ARG A 150 13.23 -14.15 -33.18
C ARG A 150 13.20 -14.66 -31.74
N HIS A 151 12.91 -13.77 -30.82
CA HIS A 151 12.72 -14.13 -29.43
C HIS A 151 11.36 -14.83 -29.27
N THR A 152 11.33 -15.88 -28.47
CA THR A 152 10.10 -16.59 -28.10
C THR A 152 9.17 -15.64 -27.34
N VAL A 153 7.85 -15.82 -27.46
CA VAL A 153 6.83 -15.03 -26.73
C VAL A 153 7.13 -14.94 -25.22
N VAL A 154 7.67 -16.01 -24.64
CA VAL A 154 8.11 -16.05 -23.24
C VAL A 154 9.21 -15.03 -22.94
N HIS A 155 10.19 -14.86 -23.83
CA HIS A 155 11.26 -13.87 -23.66
C HIS A 155 10.73 -12.44 -23.77
N GLN A 156 9.76 -12.20 -24.67
CA GLN A 156 9.12 -10.90 -24.81
C GLN A 156 8.30 -10.54 -23.58
N LEU A 157 7.53 -11.49 -23.02
CA LEU A 157 6.78 -11.32 -21.79
C LEU A 157 7.71 -11.09 -20.59
N ALA A 158 8.78 -11.85 -20.48
CA ALA A 158 9.76 -11.66 -19.40
C ALA A 158 10.44 -10.29 -19.48
N ALA A 159 10.87 -9.86 -20.66
CA ALA A 159 11.47 -8.55 -20.87
C ALA A 159 10.48 -7.42 -20.58
N TRP A 160 9.21 -7.59 -20.94
CA TRP A 160 8.16 -6.63 -20.62
C TRP A 160 7.90 -6.54 -19.12
N LEU A 161 7.78 -7.68 -18.42
CA LEU A 161 7.62 -7.71 -16.96
C LEU A 161 8.79 -7.06 -16.24
N ILE A 162 10.02 -7.31 -16.68
CA ILE A 162 11.22 -6.68 -16.12
C ILE A 162 11.18 -5.17 -16.37
N ALA A 163 10.89 -4.73 -17.57
CA ALA A 163 10.85 -3.31 -17.91
C ALA A 163 9.74 -2.56 -17.14
N THR A 164 8.59 -3.18 -16.91
CA THR A 164 7.45 -2.52 -16.25
C THR A 164 7.46 -2.60 -14.73
N SER A 165 8.05 -3.66 -14.15
CA SER A 165 8.04 -3.89 -12.70
C SER A 165 9.40 -3.68 -12.05
N VAL A 166 10.46 -4.17 -12.67
CA VAL A 166 11.81 -4.17 -12.06
C VAL A 166 12.55 -2.87 -12.33
N ALA A 167 12.49 -2.37 -13.55
CA ALA A 167 13.19 -1.14 -13.92
C ALA A 167 12.75 0.08 -13.06
N PRO A 168 11.46 0.26 -12.75
CA PRO A 168 11.02 1.32 -11.83
C PRO A 168 11.61 1.20 -10.42
N ILE A 169 11.72 -0.02 -9.89
CA ILE A 169 12.30 -0.28 -8.57
C ILE A 169 13.79 0.05 -8.60
N GLN A 170 14.50 -0.45 -9.60
CA GLN A 170 15.93 -0.23 -9.77
C GLN A 170 16.25 1.27 -9.90
N GLU A 171 15.50 2.00 -10.72
CA GLU A 171 15.64 3.46 -10.86
C GLU A 171 15.45 4.16 -9.52
N PHE A 172 14.44 3.77 -8.74
CA PHE A 172 14.19 4.33 -7.42
C PHE A 172 15.39 4.16 -6.47
N PHE A 173 16.01 2.97 -6.45
CA PHE A 173 17.19 2.70 -5.62
C PHE A 173 18.44 3.41 -6.14
N GLN A 174 18.65 3.48 -7.45
CA GLN A 174 19.79 4.17 -8.06
C GLN A 174 19.73 5.67 -7.82
N ARG A 175 18.56 6.27 -7.96
CA ARG A 175 18.34 7.71 -7.80
C ARG A 175 18.50 8.17 -6.36
N ASN A 176 17.98 7.41 -5.42
CA ASN A 176 17.96 7.80 -4.00
C ASN A 176 19.13 7.22 -3.20
N GLY A 177 19.85 6.23 -3.74
CA GLY A 177 20.82 5.43 -3.00
C GLY A 177 20.16 4.43 -2.03
N PHE A 178 20.85 3.32 -1.78
CA PHE A 178 20.27 2.18 -1.06
C PHE A 178 19.76 2.53 0.34
N LYS A 179 20.54 3.26 1.14
CA LYS A 179 20.19 3.61 2.53
C LYS A 179 18.93 4.49 2.61
N LEU A 180 18.85 5.52 1.77
CA LEU A 180 17.69 6.42 1.78
C LEU A 180 16.47 5.73 1.21
N ALA A 181 16.62 4.97 0.11
CA ALA A 181 15.52 4.22 -0.49
C ALA A 181 14.87 3.24 0.51
N ILE A 182 15.67 2.43 1.21
CA ILE A 182 15.17 1.52 2.25
C ILE A 182 14.49 2.29 3.39
N SER A 183 15.07 3.41 3.84
CA SER A 183 14.47 4.20 4.92
C SER A 183 13.11 4.79 4.52
N ILE A 184 12.98 5.23 3.26
CA ILE A 184 11.69 5.71 2.72
C ILE A 184 10.68 4.56 2.66
N LEU A 185 11.06 3.40 2.13
CA LEU A 185 10.18 2.24 2.03
C LEU A 185 9.74 1.73 3.41
N LEU A 186 10.65 1.72 4.38
CA LEU A 186 10.33 1.35 5.76
C LEU A 186 9.38 2.36 6.41
N PHE A 187 9.57 3.65 6.17
CA PHE A 187 8.62 4.67 6.59
C PHE A 187 7.24 4.45 5.96
N VAL A 188 7.18 4.22 4.65
CA VAL A 188 5.93 3.92 3.93
C VAL A 188 5.20 2.70 4.50
N PHE A 189 5.96 1.66 4.84
CA PHE A 189 5.44 0.43 5.42
C PHE A 189 4.85 0.64 6.82
N LEU A 190 5.50 1.46 7.65
CA LEU A 190 5.15 1.63 9.07
C LEU A 190 4.18 2.79 9.34
N PHE A 191 4.06 3.78 8.45
CA PHE A 191 3.37 5.03 8.74
C PHE A 191 1.92 4.86 9.21
N LYS A 192 1.22 3.86 8.68
CA LYS A 192 -0.19 3.61 9.01
C LYS A 192 -0.42 2.44 9.97
N ILE A 193 0.60 2.00 10.70
CA ILE A 193 0.50 0.83 11.58
C ILE A 193 -0.51 1.05 12.73
N GLY A 194 -0.48 2.20 13.40
CA GLY A 194 -1.41 2.51 14.50
C GLY A 194 -2.87 2.52 14.03
N GLU A 195 -3.16 3.15 12.89
CA GLU A 195 -4.48 3.15 12.25
C GLU A 195 -4.90 1.73 11.83
N ALA A 196 -3.95 0.90 11.38
CA ALA A 196 -4.23 -0.47 10.96
C ALA A 196 -4.70 -1.36 12.11
N TYR A 197 -4.04 -1.27 13.26
CA TYR A 197 -4.41 -2.03 14.46
C TYR A 197 -5.80 -1.66 14.96
N LEU A 198 -6.02 -0.36 15.20
CA LEU A 198 -7.31 0.15 15.66
C LEU A 198 -8.42 -0.13 14.64
N GLY A 199 -8.18 0.13 13.37
CA GLY A 199 -9.18 -0.04 12.31
C GLY A 199 -9.64 -1.49 12.13
N ARG A 200 -8.78 -2.49 12.38
CA ARG A 200 -9.15 -3.90 12.32
C ARG A 200 -10.07 -4.31 13.48
N MET A 201 -9.81 -3.80 14.66
CA MET A 201 -10.54 -4.16 15.88
C MET A 201 -11.69 -3.19 16.20
N SER A 202 -11.85 -2.11 15.45
CA SER A 202 -12.80 -1.03 15.76
C SER A 202 -14.25 -1.50 15.97
N ILE A 203 -14.77 -2.40 15.12
CA ILE A 203 -16.15 -2.89 15.24
C ILE A 203 -16.32 -3.77 16.48
N VAL A 204 -15.34 -4.65 16.77
CA VAL A 204 -15.35 -5.48 17.98
C VAL A 204 -15.29 -4.59 19.20
N PHE A 205 -14.36 -3.64 19.21
CA PHE A 205 -14.21 -2.64 20.27
C PHE A 205 -15.51 -1.88 20.56
N TYR A 206 -16.18 -1.34 19.53
CA TYR A 206 -17.42 -0.60 19.74
C TYR A 206 -18.53 -1.46 20.35
N ARG A 207 -18.62 -2.73 19.93
CA ARG A 207 -19.61 -3.67 20.47
C ARG A 207 -19.31 -4.04 21.92
N GLU A 208 -18.05 -4.28 22.26
CA GLU A 208 -17.65 -4.61 23.62
C GLU A 208 -17.76 -3.43 24.59
N VAL A 209 -17.55 -2.19 24.12
CA VAL A 209 -17.86 -0.98 24.88
C VAL A 209 -19.37 -0.81 25.14
N GLY A 210 -20.24 -1.42 24.29
CA GLY A 210 -21.69 -1.47 24.48
C GLY A 210 -22.48 -0.54 23.54
N PHE A 211 -21.90 -0.12 22.40
CA PHE A 211 -22.63 0.62 21.39
C PHE A 211 -23.51 -0.28 20.53
N SER A 212 -24.71 0.22 20.18
CA SER A 212 -25.62 -0.48 19.27
C SER A 212 -25.10 -0.51 17.83
N ASN A 213 -25.60 -1.47 17.02
CA ASN A 213 -25.26 -1.52 15.58
C ASN A 213 -25.69 -0.24 14.86
N GLU A 214 -26.78 0.38 15.27
CA GLU A 214 -27.28 1.65 14.73
C GLU A 214 -26.29 2.80 15.05
N ASP A 215 -25.81 2.90 16.29
CA ASP A 215 -24.80 3.89 16.67
C ASP A 215 -23.52 3.71 15.87
N ILE A 216 -23.06 2.45 15.70
CA ILE A 216 -21.86 2.13 14.92
C ILE A 216 -22.04 2.54 13.45
N ALA A 217 -23.19 2.23 12.85
CA ALA A 217 -23.50 2.60 11.47
C ALA A 217 -23.52 4.13 11.29
N TYR A 218 -24.13 4.84 12.20
CA TYR A 218 -24.24 6.29 12.13
C TYR A 218 -22.90 6.98 12.36
N TYR A 219 -22.26 6.75 13.51
CA TYR A 219 -21.02 7.47 13.87
C TYR A 219 -19.81 6.94 13.10
N SER A 220 -19.57 5.63 13.12
CA SER A 220 -18.35 5.05 12.53
C SER A 220 -18.38 5.02 11.00
N LYS A 221 -19.57 5.06 10.36
CA LYS A 221 -19.65 5.05 8.89
C LYS A 221 -20.00 6.43 8.32
N LEU A 222 -21.17 6.99 8.67
CA LEU A 222 -21.63 8.24 8.06
C LEU A 222 -20.84 9.44 8.53
N VAL A 223 -20.68 9.62 9.86
CA VAL A 223 -19.93 10.77 10.39
C VAL A 223 -18.46 10.71 9.96
N HIS A 224 -17.82 9.55 10.08
CA HIS A 224 -16.44 9.37 9.65
C HIS A 224 -16.24 9.65 8.15
N TRP A 225 -17.16 9.18 7.31
CA TRP A 225 -17.11 9.42 5.86
C TRP A 225 -17.22 10.92 5.53
N ALA A 226 -18.22 11.60 6.08
CA ALA A 226 -18.41 13.03 5.84
C ALA A 226 -17.20 13.85 6.31
N THR A 227 -16.71 13.55 7.51
CA THR A 227 -15.52 14.18 8.09
C THR A 227 -14.29 13.97 7.22
N THR A 228 -14.05 12.74 6.76
CA THR A 228 -12.90 12.41 5.91
C THR A 228 -12.91 13.19 4.59
N ILE A 229 -14.07 13.36 3.95
CA ILE A 229 -14.17 14.14 2.70
C ILE A 229 -13.82 15.61 2.96
N VAL A 230 -14.48 16.25 3.93
CA VAL A 230 -14.27 17.68 4.22
C VAL A 230 -12.82 17.95 4.61
N PHE A 231 -12.29 17.16 5.53
CA PHE A 231 -10.93 17.41 6.06
C PHE A 231 -9.81 16.92 5.15
N SER A 232 -10.07 16.04 4.18
CA SER A 232 -9.10 15.76 3.14
C SER A 232 -8.83 16.98 2.25
N LEU A 233 -9.85 17.79 1.96
CA LEU A 233 -9.69 19.06 1.24
C LEU A 233 -8.87 20.07 2.05
N ILE A 234 -9.21 20.24 3.32
CA ILE A 234 -8.48 21.16 4.23
C ILE A 234 -7.03 20.69 4.41
N GLY A 235 -6.81 19.40 4.62
CA GLY A 235 -5.47 18.80 4.73
C GLY A 235 -4.64 18.96 3.45
N SER A 236 -5.28 18.92 2.26
CA SER A 236 -4.63 19.20 0.98
C SER A 236 -4.12 20.64 0.92
N VAL A 237 -4.97 21.61 1.24
CA VAL A 237 -4.61 23.04 1.24
C VAL A 237 -3.47 23.30 2.23
N PHE A 238 -3.54 22.70 3.44
CA PHE A 238 -2.45 22.82 4.40
C PHE A 238 -1.14 22.22 3.90
N THR A 239 -1.19 21.03 3.31
CA THR A 239 -0.01 20.32 2.79
C THR A 239 0.64 21.11 1.65
N ILE A 240 -0.14 21.73 0.77
CA ILE A 240 0.35 22.61 -0.29
C ILE A 240 1.00 23.88 0.29
N ARG A 241 0.35 24.52 1.27
CA ARG A 241 0.80 25.81 1.80
C ARG A 241 2.02 25.71 2.73
N TYR A 242 2.08 24.67 3.55
CA TYR A 242 3.10 24.53 4.61
C TYR A 242 4.13 23.43 4.33
N GLY A 243 3.93 22.66 3.25
CA GLY A 243 4.83 21.60 2.81
C GLY A 243 4.45 20.21 3.33
N ILE A 244 4.81 19.21 2.54
CA ILE A 244 4.44 17.79 2.74
C ILE A 244 4.98 17.24 4.06
N LEU A 245 6.23 17.56 4.42
CA LEU A 245 6.85 17.02 5.63
C LEU A 245 6.17 17.52 6.90
N LYS A 246 5.82 18.80 6.94
CA LYS A 246 5.06 19.36 8.09
C LYS A 246 3.67 18.73 8.18
N GLY A 247 3.01 18.55 7.02
CA GLY A 247 1.73 17.84 6.94
C GLY A 247 1.79 16.43 7.51
N LEU A 248 2.84 15.66 7.16
CA LEU A 248 3.06 14.31 7.66
C LEU A 248 3.34 14.25 9.16
N PHE A 249 4.19 15.15 9.69
CA PHE A 249 4.49 15.19 11.12
C PHE A 249 3.26 15.55 11.94
N ILE A 250 2.55 16.61 11.55
CA ILE A 250 1.34 17.04 12.25
C ILE A 250 0.25 15.97 12.12
N GLY A 251 0.03 15.43 10.92
CA GLY A 251 -0.94 14.36 10.67
C GLY A 251 -0.63 13.11 11.49
N GLY A 252 0.63 12.66 11.53
CA GLY A 252 1.05 11.49 12.29
C GLY A 252 0.88 11.67 13.81
N ILE A 253 1.26 12.83 14.35
CA ILE A 253 1.06 13.15 15.78
C ILE A 253 -0.44 13.21 16.10
N ALA A 254 -1.23 13.86 15.24
CA ALA A 254 -2.66 13.99 15.42
C ALA A 254 -3.37 12.62 15.35
N MET A 255 -2.97 11.72 14.44
CA MET A 255 -3.47 10.34 14.37
C MET A 255 -3.10 9.54 15.63
N SER A 256 -1.89 9.71 16.16
CA SER A 256 -1.49 9.11 17.43
C SER A 256 -2.35 9.63 18.60
N ALA A 257 -2.60 10.93 18.64
CA ALA A 257 -3.42 11.55 19.68
C ALA A 257 -4.91 11.14 19.57
N SER A 258 -5.45 10.95 18.35
CA SER A 258 -6.84 10.48 18.19
C SER A 258 -7.05 9.08 18.77
N ASN A 259 -6.05 8.20 18.70
CA ASN A 259 -6.12 6.88 19.32
C ASN A 259 -6.30 6.93 20.84
N LEU A 260 -5.81 7.98 21.51
CA LEU A 260 -6.03 8.18 22.95
C LEU A 260 -7.48 8.53 23.28
N LEU A 261 -8.24 9.13 22.36
CA LEU A 261 -9.69 9.35 22.56
C LEU A 261 -10.46 8.02 22.57
N PHE A 262 -10.02 7.04 21.78
CA PHE A 262 -10.59 5.68 21.86
C PHE A 262 -10.25 5.01 23.20
N ALA A 263 -9.05 5.25 23.75
CA ALA A 263 -8.71 4.79 25.10
C ALA A 263 -9.62 5.43 26.17
N ALA A 264 -9.88 6.74 26.06
CA ALA A 264 -10.83 7.43 26.95
C ALA A 264 -12.24 6.86 26.80
N MET A 265 -12.70 6.56 25.59
CA MET A 265 -14.00 5.95 25.33
C MET A 265 -14.12 4.54 25.93
N ALA A 266 -13.04 3.76 25.93
CA ALA A 266 -12.99 2.46 26.58
C ALA A 266 -13.19 2.54 28.12
N ILE A 267 -12.70 3.62 28.73
CA ILE A 267 -12.82 3.85 30.20
C ILE A 267 -14.19 4.43 30.57
N VAL A 268 -14.71 5.37 29.78
CA VAL A 268 -15.98 6.07 30.06
C VAL A 268 -17.20 5.18 29.77
N GLY A 269 -17.06 4.24 28.82
CA GLY A 269 -18.16 3.39 28.39
C GLY A 269 -19.04 4.01 27.28
N PRO A 270 -20.25 3.51 27.04
CA PRO A 270 -21.07 3.82 25.87
C PRO A 270 -21.71 5.22 25.90
N ASN A 271 -20.89 6.24 25.74
CA ASN A 271 -21.33 7.64 25.63
C ASN A 271 -21.37 8.08 24.16
N LYS A 272 -22.57 8.34 23.63
CA LYS A 272 -22.78 8.71 22.21
C LYS A 272 -22.10 10.02 21.81
N LEU A 273 -22.03 11.03 22.71
CA LEU A 273 -21.34 12.29 22.41
C LEU A 273 -19.84 12.07 22.29
N LEU A 274 -19.26 11.31 23.23
CA LEU A 274 -17.84 10.98 23.19
C LEU A 274 -17.52 10.13 21.95
N PHE A 275 -18.40 9.20 21.57
CA PHE A 275 -18.23 8.39 20.35
C PHE A 275 -18.22 9.26 19.10
N GLY A 276 -19.22 10.12 18.93
CA GLY A 276 -19.29 11.05 17.82
C GLY A 276 -18.08 11.97 17.73
N PHE A 277 -17.66 12.53 18.86
CA PHE A 277 -16.46 13.39 18.93
C PHE A 277 -15.18 12.62 18.58
N THR A 278 -14.99 11.43 19.14
CA THR A 278 -13.83 10.57 18.86
C THR A 278 -13.73 10.22 17.38
N VAL A 279 -14.82 9.77 16.78
CA VAL A 279 -14.86 9.42 15.35
C VAL A 279 -14.68 10.66 14.47
N PHE A 280 -15.21 11.81 14.86
CA PHE A 280 -14.98 13.07 14.14
C PHE A 280 -13.51 13.45 14.12
N VAL A 281 -12.84 13.42 15.28
CA VAL A 281 -11.42 13.74 15.40
C VAL A 281 -10.57 12.72 14.65
N ASP A 282 -10.91 11.42 14.73
CA ASP A 282 -10.21 10.36 14.01
C ASP A 282 -10.35 10.53 12.49
N GLY A 283 -11.55 10.80 11.99
CA GLY A 283 -11.78 11.10 10.58
C GLY A 283 -11.00 12.32 10.08
N PHE A 284 -10.92 13.38 10.91
CA PHE A 284 -10.10 14.56 10.62
C PHE A 284 -8.61 14.23 10.51
N THR A 285 -8.06 13.58 11.53
CA THR A 285 -6.61 13.30 11.60
C THR A 285 -6.18 12.26 10.57
N SER A 286 -6.98 11.23 10.35
CA SER A 286 -6.77 10.19 9.33
C SER A 286 -6.82 10.77 7.91
N ALA A 287 -7.78 11.66 7.61
CA ALA A 287 -7.86 12.35 6.34
C ALA A 287 -6.61 13.19 6.06
N TRP A 288 -6.19 14.00 7.03
CA TRP A 288 -5.01 14.85 6.94
C TRP A 288 -3.74 14.03 6.70
N GLY A 289 -3.48 13.04 7.57
CA GLY A 289 -2.31 12.16 7.43
C GLY A 289 -2.27 11.41 6.10
N SER A 290 -3.44 10.96 5.61
CA SER A 290 -3.56 10.25 4.33
C SER A 290 -3.23 11.14 3.14
N VAL A 291 -3.71 12.38 3.12
CA VAL A 291 -3.43 13.33 2.03
C VAL A 291 -1.94 13.67 1.96
N ALA A 292 -1.33 13.98 3.11
CA ALA A 292 0.11 14.26 3.16
C ALA A 292 0.95 13.05 2.75
N PHE A 293 0.52 11.83 3.11
CA PHE A 293 1.17 10.58 2.73
C PHE A 293 1.09 10.34 1.21
N VAL A 294 -0.09 10.49 0.61
CA VAL A 294 -0.29 10.38 -0.84
C VAL A 294 0.54 11.41 -1.60
N ALA A 295 0.59 12.66 -1.10
CA ALA A 295 1.41 13.71 -1.67
C ALA A 295 2.91 13.34 -1.65
N LEU A 296 3.39 12.78 -0.52
CA LEU A 296 4.76 12.27 -0.44
C LEU A 296 5.04 11.19 -1.47
N LEU A 297 4.18 10.16 -1.57
CA LEU A 297 4.36 9.08 -2.55
C LEU A 297 4.44 9.64 -3.97
N SER A 298 3.58 10.60 -4.30
CA SER A 298 3.55 11.24 -5.62
C SER A 298 4.84 12.02 -5.93
N VAL A 299 5.41 12.71 -4.94
CA VAL A 299 6.66 13.46 -5.11
C VAL A 299 7.86 12.54 -5.25
N LEU A 300 7.85 11.39 -4.60
CA LEU A 300 8.92 10.40 -4.68
C LEU A 300 8.98 9.66 -6.02
N CYS A 301 7.93 9.68 -6.82
CA CYS A 301 7.90 9.01 -8.11
C CYS A 301 8.68 9.78 -9.19
N ASN A 302 9.35 9.05 -10.09
CA ASN A 302 9.94 9.60 -11.29
C ASN A 302 8.85 9.88 -12.34
N LYS A 303 8.99 10.97 -13.11
CA LYS A 303 8.03 11.33 -14.20
C LYS A 303 7.86 10.19 -15.20
N THR A 304 8.92 9.46 -15.53
CA THR A 304 8.89 8.34 -16.50
C THR A 304 8.16 7.12 -15.97
N PHE A 305 8.30 6.81 -14.67
CA PHE A 305 7.75 5.60 -14.04
C PHE A 305 6.69 5.90 -12.98
N THR A 306 6.03 7.05 -13.06
CA THR A 306 5.12 7.54 -12.02
C THR A 306 4.09 6.49 -11.61
N ALA A 307 3.37 5.90 -12.57
CA ALA A 307 2.32 4.93 -12.28
C ALA A 307 2.85 3.67 -11.59
N SER A 308 3.96 3.10 -12.10
CA SER A 308 4.54 1.88 -11.53
C SER A 308 5.15 2.11 -10.16
N GLN A 309 5.93 3.18 -9.97
CA GLN A 309 6.54 3.50 -8.67
C GLN A 309 5.49 3.86 -7.62
N TYR A 310 4.47 4.64 -8.00
CA TYR A 310 3.36 4.97 -7.10
C TYR A 310 2.59 3.71 -6.68
N ALA A 311 2.24 2.85 -7.65
CA ALA A 311 1.54 1.60 -7.37
C ALA A 311 2.34 0.69 -6.43
N LEU A 312 3.65 0.54 -6.65
CA LEU A 312 4.53 -0.26 -5.81
C LEU A 312 4.63 0.28 -4.39
N MET A 313 4.83 1.59 -4.21
CA MET A 313 4.89 2.22 -2.88
C MET A 313 3.54 2.17 -2.16
N ALA A 314 2.44 2.44 -2.87
CA ALA A 314 1.09 2.35 -2.32
C ALA A 314 0.74 0.92 -1.91
N SER A 315 1.12 -0.07 -2.73
CA SER A 315 0.95 -1.49 -2.42
C SER A 315 1.78 -1.90 -1.20
N LEU A 316 3.02 -1.40 -1.06
CA LEU A 316 3.85 -1.64 0.10
C LEU A 316 3.21 -1.08 1.39
N GLY A 317 2.69 0.15 1.34
CA GLY A 317 1.97 0.75 2.46
C GLY A 317 0.70 -0.02 2.84
N THR A 318 -0.05 -0.49 1.83
CA THR A 318 -1.22 -1.33 2.05
C THR A 318 -0.86 -2.70 2.60
N PHE A 319 0.21 -3.32 2.09
CA PHE A 319 0.73 -4.59 2.59
C PHE A 319 1.14 -4.48 4.06
N GLY A 320 1.90 -3.43 4.43
CA GLY A 320 2.27 -3.17 5.82
C GLY A 320 1.04 -3.03 6.73
N ARG A 321 0.05 -2.24 6.29
CA ARG A 321 -1.21 -2.06 7.00
C ARG A 321 -1.98 -3.38 7.19
N VAL A 322 -2.11 -4.20 6.17
CA VAL A 322 -2.85 -5.47 6.24
C VAL A 322 -2.09 -6.49 7.05
N MET A 323 -0.81 -6.69 6.77
CA MET A 323 0.04 -7.67 7.44
C MET A 323 0.16 -7.38 8.94
N LEU A 324 0.55 -6.17 9.30
CA LEU A 324 0.71 -5.81 10.70
C LEU A 324 -0.63 -5.74 11.44
N GLY A 325 -1.67 -5.19 10.79
CA GLY A 325 -3.01 -5.13 11.36
C GLY A 325 -3.64 -6.50 11.64
N SER A 326 -3.21 -7.58 10.97
CA SER A 326 -3.72 -8.93 11.24
C SER A 326 -3.35 -9.47 12.62
N TYR A 327 -2.28 -8.95 13.21
CA TYR A 327 -1.88 -9.32 14.58
C TYR A 327 -2.66 -8.58 15.68
N SER A 328 -3.51 -7.62 15.32
CA SER A 328 -4.24 -6.80 16.30
C SER A 328 -5.13 -7.61 17.25
N GLY A 329 -5.77 -8.69 16.76
CA GLY A 329 -6.57 -9.61 17.60
C GLY A 329 -5.72 -10.30 18.66
N ILE A 330 -4.57 -10.86 18.27
CA ILE A 330 -3.63 -11.51 19.19
C ILE A 330 -3.19 -10.55 20.30
N VAL A 331 -2.98 -9.26 19.94
CA VAL A 331 -2.61 -8.24 20.92
C VAL A 331 -3.76 -7.94 21.89
N VAL A 332 -5.00 -7.89 21.41
CA VAL A 332 -6.18 -7.72 22.28
C VAL A 332 -6.30 -8.90 23.25
N ASP A 333 -6.14 -10.13 22.76
CA ASP A 333 -6.18 -11.35 23.59
C ASP A 333 -5.04 -11.35 24.63
N TRP A 334 -3.83 -10.96 24.24
CA TRP A 334 -2.67 -10.84 25.14
C TRP A 334 -2.86 -9.78 26.24
N LEU A 335 -3.68 -8.76 25.97
CA LEU A 335 -4.04 -7.71 26.93
C LEU A 335 -5.30 -8.07 27.74
N ASP A 336 -5.77 -9.32 27.72
CA ASP A 336 -6.99 -9.78 28.38
C ASP A 336 -8.23 -8.91 28.09
N GLY A 337 -8.34 -8.43 26.84
CA GLY A 337 -9.44 -7.55 26.41
C GLY A 337 -9.38 -6.13 26.96
N ASN A 338 -8.25 -5.68 27.48
CA ASN A 338 -8.09 -4.30 27.98
C ASN A 338 -7.99 -3.30 26.81
N TRP A 339 -9.13 -2.83 26.34
CA TRP A 339 -9.23 -1.91 25.21
C TRP A 339 -8.55 -0.57 25.43
N ALA A 340 -8.56 -0.07 26.67
CA ALA A 340 -7.87 1.19 26.97
C ALA A 340 -6.37 1.07 26.73
N LEU A 341 -5.77 -0.02 27.23
CA LEU A 341 -4.34 -0.30 27.03
C LEU A 341 -4.02 -0.59 25.56
N PHE A 342 -4.89 -1.32 24.86
CA PHE A 342 -4.76 -1.56 23.42
C PHE A 342 -4.72 -0.25 22.63
N CYS A 343 -5.63 0.68 22.88
CA CYS A 343 -5.67 1.98 22.19
C CYS A 343 -4.43 2.84 22.53
N VAL A 344 -3.96 2.82 23.76
CA VAL A 344 -2.69 3.49 24.12
C VAL A 344 -1.51 2.86 23.35
N MET A 345 -1.46 1.54 23.27
CA MET A 345 -0.43 0.83 22.49
C MET A 345 -0.47 1.21 21.01
N THR A 346 -1.65 1.27 20.39
CA THR A 346 -1.80 1.70 18.99
C THR A 346 -1.34 3.13 18.77
N SER A 347 -1.53 4.02 19.75
CA SER A 347 -0.99 5.38 19.73
C SER A 347 0.54 5.37 19.73
N LEU A 348 1.16 4.55 20.58
CA LEU A 348 2.63 4.44 20.67
C LEU A 348 3.27 3.82 19.42
N LEU A 349 2.56 2.92 18.71
CA LEU A 349 3.04 2.30 17.48
C LEU A 349 3.30 3.30 16.33
N VAL A 350 2.75 4.50 16.39
CA VAL A 350 3.02 5.57 15.43
C VAL A 350 4.41 6.20 15.65
N ILE A 351 4.94 6.18 16.88
CA ILE A 351 6.20 6.83 17.25
C ILE A 351 7.38 6.35 16.39
N PRO A 352 7.63 5.04 16.18
CA PRO A 352 8.72 4.58 15.35
C PRO A 352 8.68 5.17 13.94
N SER A 353 7.51 5.26 13.32
CA SER A 353 7.37 5.84 11.98
C SER A 353 7.72 7.33 11.94
N LEU A 354 7.32 8.08 12.97
CA LEU A 354 7.68 9.50 13.10
C LEU A 354 9.17 9.70 13.38
N MET A 355 9.81 8.78 14.13
CA MET A 355 11.27 8.79 14.32
C MET A 355 11.99 8.54 12.98
N PHE A 356 11.54 7.59 12.17
CA PHE A 356 12.08 7.38 10.83
C PHE A 356 11.90 8.62 9.95
N LEU A 357 10.71 9.21 9.94
CA LEU A 357 10.46 10.45 9.20
C LEU A 357 11.39 11.57 9.64
N TYR A 358 11.60 11.72 10.94
CA TYR A 358 12.53 12.70 11.48
C TYR A 358 13.98 12.44 11.05
N ALA A 359 14.43 11.19 11.06
CA ALA A 359 15.78 10.79 10.65
C ALA A 359 16.03 11.09 9.16
N ILE A 360 15.03 10.84 8.29
CA ILE A 360 15.17 11.06 6.84
C ILE A 360 14.74 12.46 6.38
N ARG A 361 14.29 13.36 7.27
CA ARG A 361 13.74 14.68 6.91
C ARG A 361 14.67 15.51 6.02
N LYS A 362 15.97 15.61 6.38
CA LYS A 362 16.95 16.42 5.62
C LYS A 362 17.14 15.95 4.18
N PRO A 363 17.48 14.67 3.93
CA PRO A 363 17.58 14.17 2.56
C PRO A 363 16.25 14.24 1.81
N LEU A 364 15.12 14.05 2.50
CA LEU A 364 13.80 14.09 1.89
C LEU A 364 13.41 15.52 1.46
N THR A 365 13.71 16.54 2.28
CA THR A 365 13.54 17.96 1.90
C THR A 365 14.32 18.27 0.63
N ARG A 366 15.59 17.86 0.54
CA ARG A 366 16.41 18.09 -0.65
C ARG A 366 15.84 17.44 -1.92
N LEU A 367 15.20 16.27 -1.80
CA LEU A 367 14.54 15.61 -2.93
C LEU A 367 13.30 16.38 -3.38
N ILE A 368 12.50 16.88 -2.43
CA ILE A 368 11.31 17.68 -2.70
C ILE A 368 11.70 18.99 -3.39
N ASP A 369 12.64 19.74 -2.81
CA ASP A 369 13.11 21.02 -3.35
C ASP A 369 13.70 20.88 -4.77
N LYS A 370 14.48 19.82 -5.02
CA LYS A 370 15.05 19.53 -6.34
C LYS A 370 13.97 19.26 -7.38
N ARG A 371 12.87 18.65 -6.97
CA ARG A 371 11.73 18.40 -7.86
C ARG A 371 10.97 19.69 -8.16
N ASP A 372 10.72 20.52 -7.16
CA ASP A 372 10.00 21.78 -7.32
C ASP A 372 10.77 22.70 -8.28
N MET A 373 12.08 22.84 -8.13
CA MET A 373 12.95 23.56 -9.09
C MET A 373 12.87 23.00 -10.51
N SER A 374 12.74 21.68 -10.67
CA SER A 374 12.60 21.05 -12.00
C SER A 374 11.24 21.28 -12.66
N LEU A 375 10.21 21.61 -11.87
CA LEU A 375 8.88 21.94 -12.36
C LEU A 375 8.78 23.42 -12.75
N GLU A 376 9.49 24.30 -12.06
CA GLU A 376 9.56 25.73 -12.39
C GLU A 376 10.41 25.99 -13.65
N ALA A 377 11.35 25.10 -13.98
CA ALA A 377 12.23 25.21 -15.14
C ALA A 377 11.64 24.55 -16.42
N SER A 378 10.51 23.85 -16.34
CA SER A 378 9.83 23.17 -17.45
C SER A 378 8.58 23.93 -17.90
#